data_a95b49ffcd7dfeb6013c18035fa535b7
#
_entry.id   a95b49ffcd7dfeb6013c18035fa535b7
#
_cell.length_a   1.000
_cell.length_b   1.000
_cell.length_c   1.000
_cell.angle_alpha   90.00
_cell.angle_beta   90.00
_cell.angle_gamma   90.00
#
_symmetry.space_group_name_H-M   'P 1'
#
loop_
_entity.id
_entity.type
_entity.pdbx_description
1 polymer ?
#
loop_
_entity_poly.entity_id
_entity_poly.type
_entity_poly.pdbx_seq_one_letter_code
_entity_poly.pdbx_strand_id
1 'polypeptide(L)'
;VNQNLYDALTVLQHRGQDAAGIMTCAEDRVSLRKSNGMVYDVFRQDHMRRLVGPMGIGHVRYPTAGCNSSAESQPFYVNSPYGIALAHNGNLTNSDELEEELYKSDLRHINTSSDSEVILNVFAHELHKVGQQKLTPEGVFEAVRNVHNRCRGA
;
A
#
# COMPACT_ATOMS: atom_id res chain seq x y z
N VAL A 1 11.38 -13.49 5.67
CA VAL A 1 10.14 -12.82 6.14
C VAL A 1 8.89 -13.32 5.43
N ASN A 2 9.00 -13.72 4.14
CA ASN A 2 7.85 -14.15 3.33
C ASN A 2 6.99 -15.26 3.99
N GLN A 3 7.62 -16.33 4.54
CA GLN A 3 6.89 -17.40 5.21
C GLN A 3 6.13 -16.88 6.44
N ASN A 4 6.77 -16.02 7.24
CA ASN A 4 6.10 -15.45 8.42
C ASN A 4 4.89 -14.59 8.03
N LEU A 5 4.98 -13.84 6.92
CA LEU A 5 3.86 -13.06 6.39
C LEU A 5 2.75 -13.97 5.87
N TYR A 6 3.10 -15.03 5.12
CA TYR A 6 2.13 -16.01 4.65
C TYR A 6 1.37 -16.66 5.80
N ASP A 7 2.09 -17.12 6.82
CA ASP A 7 1.49 -17.77 8.00
C ASP A 7 0.58 -16.80 8.77
N ALA A 8 1.05 -15.55 8.96
CA ALA A 8 0.25 -14.50 9.61
C ALA A 8 -1.01 -14.16 8.82
N LEU A 9 -0.92 -14.00 7.50
CA LEU A 9 -2.08 -13.73 6.66
C LEU A 9 -3.06 -14.90 6.62
N THR A 10 -2.57 -16.16 6.69
CA THR A 10 -3.42 -17.34 6.79
C THR A 10 -4.24 -17.31 8.07
N VAL A 11 -3.63 -16.94 9.20
CA VAL A 11 -4.35 -16.75 10.47
C VAL A 11 -5.35 -15.59 10.39
N LEU A 12 -4.97 -14.51 9.71
CA LEU A 12 -5.83 -13.33 9.52
C LEU A 12 -6.87 -13.46 8.40
N GLN A 13 -6.93 -14.61 7.71
CA GLN A 13 -7.81 -14.82 6.55
C GLN A 13 -9.29 -14.52 6.85
N HIS A 14 -9.73 -14.70 8.10
CA HIS A 14 -11.08 -14.36 8.54
C HIS A 14 -11.39 -12.85 8.49
N ARG A 15 -10.35 -12.00 8.40
CA ARG A 15 -10.47 -10.54 8.27
C ARG A 15 -10.62 -10.07 6.82
N GLY A 16 -10.33 -10.94 5.84
CA GLY A 16 -10.47 -10.62 4.43
C GLY A 16 -10.27 -11.84 3.55
N GLN A 17 -11.21 -12.10 2.64
CA GLN A 17 -11.23 -13.29 1.79
C GLN A 17 -11.28 -12.98 0.29
N ASP A 18 -11.30 -11.69 -0.06
CA ASP A 18 -11.46 -11.21 -1.43
C ASP A 18 -10.13 -11.13 -2.18
N ALA A 19 -9.10 -10.65 -1.51
CA ALA A 19 -7.77 -10.52 -2.08
C ALA A 19 -6.68 -10.65 -1.01
N ALA A 20 -5.49 -11.04 -1.44
CA ALA A 20 -4.32 -11.09 -0.58
C ALA A 20 -3.09 -10.53 -1.31
N GLY A 21 -2.18 -9.91 -0.55
CA GLY A 21 -0.94 -9.40 -1.09
C GLY A 21 0.19 -9.43 -0.07
N ILE A 22 1.40 -9.69 -0.55
CA ILE A 22 2.65 -9.61 0.21
C ILE A 22 3.64 -8.79 -0.61
N MET A 23 4.28 -7.86 0.05
CA MET A 23 5.44 -7.15 -0.46
C MET A 23 6.63 -7.37 0.47
N THR A 24 7.79 -7.65 -0.11
CA THR A 24 9.05 -7.79 0.61
C THR A 24 10.10 -6.86 0.03
N CYS A 25 11.09 -6.52 0.84
CA CYS A 25 12.22 -5.70 0.42
C CYS A 25 13.53 -6.39 0.80
N ALA A 26 14.42 -6.52 -0.19
CA ALA A 26 15.78 -6.99 -0.03
C ALA A 26 16.73 -5.94 -0.61
N GLU A 27 17.62 -5.40 0.23
CA GLU A 27 18.48 -4.26 -0.15
C GLU A 27 17.60 -3.10 -0.66
N ASP A 28 17.77 -2.71 -1.94
CA ASP A 28 16.99 -1.63 -2.55
C ASP A 28 15.92 -2.17 -3.53
N ARG A 29 15.59 -3.45 -3.46
CA ARG A 29 14.65 -4.10 -4.37
C ARG A 29 13.38 -4.54 -3.67
N VAL A 30 12.26 -4.15 -4.26
CA VAL A 30 10.93 -4.55 -3.82
C VAL A 30 10.44 -5.72 -4.67
N SER A 31 9.90 -6.73 -4.01
CA SER A 31 9.18 -7.84 -4.63
C SER A 31 7.73 -7.80 -4.15
N LEU A 32 6.79 -7.75 -5.08
CA LEU A 32 5.36 -7.66 -4.81
C LEU A 32 4.61 -8.80 -5.50
N ARG A 33 3.77 -9.48 -4.74
CA ARG A 33 2.73 -10.39 -5.25
C ARG A 33 1.41 -10.05 -4.59
N LYS A 34 0.38 -9.75 -5.39
CA LYS A 34 -0.98 -9.53 -4.94
C LYS A 34 -1.97 -10.01 -5.99
N SER A 35 -3.12 -10.49 -5.58
CA SER A 35 -4.21 -10.92 -6.47
C SER A 35 -5.50 -11.09 -5.69
N ASN A 36 -6.61 -11.22 -6.41
CA ASN A 36 -7.86 -11.70 -5.85
C ASN A 36 -7.71 -13.18 -5.45
N GLY A 37 -8.39 -13.56 -4.40
CA GLY A 37 -8.41 -14.91 -3.84
C GLY A 37 -7.86 -14.98 -2.42
N MET A 38 -8.01 -16.16 -1.83
CA MET A 38 -7.50 -16.45 -0.50
C MET A 38 -5.98 -16.59 -0.50
N VAL A 39 -5.35 -16.51 0.66
CA VAL A 39 -3.89 -16.55 0.80
C VAL A 39 -3.28 -17.77 0.08
N TYR A 40 -3.86 -18.95 0.24
CA TYR A 40 -3.35 -20.18 -0.39
C TYR A 40 -3.52 -20.19 -1.93
N ASP A 41 -4.48 -19.45 -2.48
CA ASP A 41 -4.68 -19.33 -3.93
C ASP A 41 -3.67 -18.38 -4.56
N VAL A 42 -3.40 -17.26 -3.87
CA VAL A 42 -2.55 -16.16 -4.34
C VAL A 42 -1.08 -16.52 -4.26
N PHE A 43 -0.66 -17.22 -3.20
CA PHE A 43 0.75 -17.50 -2.93
C PHE A 43 1.09 -18.97 -3.14
N ARG A 44 1.54 -19.28 -4.34
CA ARG A 44 2.10 -20.58 -4.69
C ARG A 44 3.62 -20.62 -4.43
N GLN A 45 4.22 -21.79 -4.47
CA GLN A 45 5.63 -21.98 -4.15
C GLN A 45 6.59 -21.11 -5.00
N ASP A 46 6.29 -20.94 -6.28
CA ASP A 46 7.08 -20.10 -7.19
C ASP A 46 6.98 -18.60 -6.83
N HIS A 47 5.81 -18.14 -6.40
CA HIS A 47 5.61 -16.77 -5.90
C HIS A 47 6.41 -16.55 -4.61
N MET A 48 6.35 -17.48 -3.67
CA MET A 48 7.07 -17.39 -2.39
C MET A 48 8.60 -17.33 -2.58
N ARG A 49 9.12 -18.03 -3.57
CA ARG A 49 10.57 -17.97 -3.91
C ARG A 49 11.04 -16.61 -4.40
N ARG A 50 10.14 -15.82 -4.97
CA ARG A 50 10.44 -14.46 -5.49
C ARG A 50 10.29 -13.37 -4.43
N LEU A 51 9.53 -13.64 -3.38
CA LEU A 51 9.32 -12.72 -2.26
C LEU A 51 10.49 -12.82 -1.28
N VAL A 52 11.64 -12.28 -1.67
CA VAL A 52 12.88 -12.32 -0.88
C VAL A 52 13.04 -11.06 -0.03
N GLY A 53 13.77 -11.18 1.10
CA GLY A 53 14.14 -10.05 1.93
C GLY A 53 13.85 -10.23 3.41
N PRO A 54 14.52 -9.41 4.26
CA PRO A 54 14.37 -9.46 5.72
C PRO A 54 13.14 -8.72 6.24
N MET A 55 12.53 -7.83 5.45
CA MET A 55 11.35 -7.07 5.83
C MET A 55 10.27 -7.11 4.75
N GLY A 56 9.04 -6.84 5.16
CA GLY A 56 7.89 -6.82 4.25
C GLY A 56 6.61 -6.51 4.98
N ILE A 57 5.57 -6.28 4.20
CA ILE A 57 4.19 -6.09 4.67
C ILE A 57 3.26 -7.02 3.92
N GLY A 58 2.16 -7.39 4.57
CA GLY A 58 1.12 -8.24 3.98
C GLY A 58 -0.26 -7.70 4.30
N HIS A 59 -1.22 -8.01 3.45
CA HIS A 59 -2.60 -7.58 3.61
C HIS A 59 -3.57 -8.65 3.09
N VAL A 60 -4.67 -8.84 3.79
CA VAL A 60 -5.87 -9.55 3.32
C VAL A 60 -7.01 -8.56 3.25
N ARG A 61 -7.68 -8.50 2.08
CA ARG A 61 -8.74 -7.53 1.82
C ARG A 61 -10.11 -8.14 2.09
N TYR A 62 -10.94 -7.39 2.80
CA TYR A 62 -12.38 -7.64 2.86
C TYR A 62 -13.05 -7.03 1.62
N PRO A 63 -14.02 -7.69 0.98
CA PRO A 63 -14.69 -7.14 -0.19
C PRO A 63 -15.41 -5.83 0.17
N THR A 64 -15.07 -4.76 -0.52
CA THR A 64 -15.82 -3.51 -0.51
C THR A 64 -16.80 -3.51 -1.68
N ALA A 65 -17.99 -2.97 -1.48
CA ALA A 65 -19.05 -2.99 -2.49
C ALA A 65 -18.56 -2.35 -3.80
N GLY A 66 -18.57 -3.13 -4.88
CA GLY A 66 -18.52 -2.62 -6.24
C GLY A 66 -17.23 -2.84 -7.03
N CYS A 67 -16.14 -3.36 -6.46
CA CYS A 67 -14.93 -3.55 -7.24
C CYS A 67 -14.23 -4.90 -7.01
N ASN A 68 -14.13 -5.68 -8.10
CA ASN A 68 -13.47 -6.99 -8.12
C ASN A 68 -12.11 -6.96 -8.87
N SER A 69 -11.50 -5.78 -9.00
CA SER A 69 -10.23 -5.65 -9.69
C SER A 69 -9.06 -6.08 -8.79
N SER A 70 -8.19 -6.94 -9.31
CA SER A 70 -6.93 -7.28 -8.65
C SER A 70 -5.98 -6.07 -8.50
N ALA A 71 -6.21 -4.99 -9.24
CA ALA A 71 -5.48 -3.74 -9.12
C ALA A 71 -5.67 -3.12 -7.73
N GLU A 72 -6.84 -3.29 -7.12
CA GLU A 72 -7.17 -2.77 -5.79
C GLU A 72 -6.67 -3.63 -4.62
N SER A 73 -6.08 -4.79 -4.92
CA SER A 73 -5.43 -5.59 -3.89
C SER A 73 -4.29 -4.80 -3.28
N GLN A 74 -4.09 -4.96 -1.97
CA GLN A 74 -3.02 -4.31 -1.23
C GLN A 74 -1.88 -5.30 -0.92
N PRO A 75 -0.64 -4.84 -0.65
CA PRO A 75 -0.19 -3.44 -0.52
C PRO A 75 -0.14 -2.68 -1.83
N PHE A 76 -0.30 -1.34 -1.75
CA PHE A 76 0.06 -0.42 -2.83
C PHE A 76 1.53 -0.03 -2.74
N TYR A 77 2.11 0.37 -3.88
CA TYR A 77 3.51 0.77 -3.99
C TYR A 77 3.67 1.93 -4.96
N VAL A 78 4.47 2.91 -4.57
CA VAL A 78 4.99 3.97 -5.46
C VAL A 78 6.50 4.06 -5.33
N ASN A 79 7.18 4.42 -6.41
CA ASN A 79 8.65 4.49 -6.48
C ASN A 79 9.21 5.90 -6.28
N SER A 80 8.38 6.92 -6.23
CA SER A 80 8.81 8.32 -6.11
C SER A 80 8.04 9.04 -5.00
N PRO A 81 8.74 9.90 -4.20
CA PRO A 81 10.18 10.23 -4.22
C PRO A 81 11.10 9.14 -3.67
N TYR A 82 10.53 8.18 -2.97
CA TYR A 82 11.19 6.98 -2.41
C TYR A 82 10.33 5.76 -2.73
N GLY A 83 10.91 4.56 -2.61
CA GLY A 83 10.11 3.33 -2.63
C GLY A 83 9.22 3.26 -1.39
N ILE A 84 7.92 3.51 -1.55
CA ILE A 84 6.95 3.56 -0.46
C ILE A 84 5.92 2.48 -0.67
N ALA A 85 5.65 1.71 0.38
CA ALA A 85 4.56 0.75 0.41
C ALA A 85 3.56 1.10 1.51
N LEU A 86 2.29 0.87 1.23
CA LEU A 86 1.21 1.10 2.17
C LEU A 86 0.17 -0.02 2.11
N ALA A 87 -0.29 -0.42 3.28
CA ALA A 87 -1.52 -1.19 3.46
C ALA A 87 -2.40 -0.45 4.46
N HIS A 88 -3.69 -0.38 4.18
CA HIS A 88 -4.65 0.43 4.92
C HIS A 88 -5.95 -0.34 5.12
N ASN A 89 -6.48 -0.29 6.33
CA ASN A 89 -7.81 -0.76 6.68
C ASN A 89 -8.61 0.44 7.18
N GLY A 90 -9.42 1.00 6.32
CA GLY A 90 -10.22 2.17 6.62
C GLY A 90 -10.97 2.66 5.40
N ASN A 91 -11.53 3.85 5.49
CA ASN A 91 -12.23 4.49 4.38
C ASN A 91 -12.10 6.01 4.47
N LEU A 92 -11.60 6.65 3.41
CA LEU A 92 -11.58 8.10 3.30
C LEU A 92 -12.93 8.64 2.83
N THR A 93 -13.34 9.76 3.42
CA THR A 93 -14.54 10.49 3.01
C THR A 93 -14.25 11.61 2.01
N ASN A 94 -12.97 11.93 1.79
CA ASN A 94 -12.53 13.01 0.89
C ASN A 94 -11.50 12.53 -0.16
N SER A 95 -11.58 11.27 -0.58
CA SER A 95 -10.68 10.70 -1.60
C SER A 95 -10.68 11.49 -2.91
N ASP A 96 -11.86 11.83 -3.42
CA ASP A 96 -12.02 12.54 -4.69
C ASP A 96 -11.39 13.95 -4.67
N GLU A 97 -11.57 14.67 -3.55
CA GLU A 97 -10.94 15.98 -3.34
C GLU A 97 -9.40 15.87 -3.36
N LEU A 98 -8.86 14.86 -2.68
CA LEU A 98 -7.42 14.61 -2.60
C LEU A 98 -6.84 14.17 -3.94
N GLU A 99 -7.55 13.37 -4.71
CA GLU A 99 -7.14 12.96 -6.06
C GLU A 99 -7.03 14.16 -6.99
N GLU A 100 -8.03 15.05 -6.97
CA GLU A 100 -8.02 16.27 -7.76
C GLU A 100 -6.86 17.20 -7.36
N GLU A 101 -6.58 17.34 -6.05
CA GLU A 101 -5.44 18.11 -5.55
C GLU A 101 -4.10 17.53 -6.02
N LEU A 102 -3.92 16.21 -5.93
CA LEU A 102 -2.71 15.50 -6.35
C LEU A 102 -2.47 15.66 -7.85
N TYR A 103 -3.53 15.57 -8.66
CA TYR A 103 -3.40 15.79 -10.09
C TYR A 103 -2.98 17.23 -10.41
N LYS A 104 -3.56 18.23 -9.73
CA LYS A 104 -3.22 19.66 -9.96
C LYS A 104 -1.81 20.01 -9.48
N SER A 105 -1.35 19.43 -8.36
CA SER A 105 -0.07 19.81 -7.75
C SER A 105 1.14 19.04 -8.32
N ASP A 106 0.99 17.75 -8.56
CA ASP A 106 2.07 16.83 -8.89
C ASP A 106 1.88 16.07 -10.20
N LEU A 107 0.74 16.28 -10.89
CA LEU A 107 0.32 15.50 -12.05
C LEU A 107 0.29 13.99 -11.75
N ARG A 108 0.02 13.61 -10.48
CA ARG A 108 -0.09 12.21 -10.08
C ARG A 108 -1.39 11.63 -10.59
N HIS A 109 -1.27 10.49 -11.24
CA HIS A 109 -2.41 9.72 -11.71
C HIS A 109 -2.70 8.57 -10.74
N ILE A 110 -3.96 8.44 -10.33
CA ILE A 110 -4.47 7.33 -9.53
C ILE A 110 -5.09 6.31 -10.49
N ASN A 111 -4.69 5.03 -10.36
CA ASN A 111 -5.10 3.99 -11.29
C ASN A 111 -6.32 3.19 -10.84
N THR A 112 -6.68 3.29 -9.56
CA THR A 112 -7.78 2.51 -8.98
C THR A 112 -8.76 3.44 -8.26
N SER A 113 -9.92 2.93 -7.89
CA SER A 113 -10.88 3.64 -7.03
C SER A 113 -10.58 3.49 -5.53
N SER A 114 -9.42 2.92 -5.17
CA SER A 114 -9.05 2.68 -3.79
C SER A 114 -8.51 3.95 -3.11
N ASP A 115 -9.15 4.33 -2.03
CA ASP A 115 -8.69 5.39 -1.13
C ASP A 115 -7.27 5.14 -0.58
N SER A 116 -6.87 3.87 -0.46
CA SER A 116 -5.53 3.48 -0.04
C SER A 116 -4.45 3.90 -1.05
N GLU A 117 -4.75 3.90 -2.36
CA GLU A 117 -3.85 4.42 -3.38
C GLU A 117 -3.76 5.95 -3.27
N VAL A 118 -4.88 6.62 -2.96
CA VAL A 118 -4.91 8.08 -2.72
C VAL A 118 -4.04 8.42 -1.50
N ILE A 119 -4.23 7.75 -0.35
CA ILE A 119 -3.41 7.97 0.86
C ILE A 119 -1.92 7.80 0.56
N LEU A 120 -1.55 6.74 -0.16
CA LEU A 120 -0.17 6.48 -0.53
C LEU A 120 0.43 7.64 -1.35
N ASN A 121 -0.33 8.16 -2.31
CA ASN A 121 0.11 9.27 -3.14
C ASN A 121 0.13 10.62 -2.39
N VAL A 122 -0.79 10.85 -1.45
CA VAL A 122 -0.73 11.99 -0.52
C VAL A 122 0.54 11.90 0.34
N PHE A 123 0.85 10.73 0.89
CA PHE A 123 2.07 10.54 1.66
C PHE A 123 3.34 10.77 0.83
N ALA A 124 3.37 10.25 -0.40
CA ALA A 124 4.48 10.49 -1.32
C ALA A 124 4.65 11.99 -1.65
N HIS A 125 3.55 12.71 -1.84
CA HIS A 125 3.55 14.16 -2.05
C HIS A 125 4.11 14.91 -0.83
N GLU A 126 3.66 14.57 0.36
CA GLU A 126 4.15 15.22 1.60
C GLU A 126 5.64 14.92 1.84
N LEU A 127 6.11 13.70 1.56
CA LEU A 127 7.53 13.37 1.62
C LEU A 127 8.36 14.15 0.59
N HIS A 128 7.81 14.38 -0.60
CA HIS A 128 8.46 15.20 -1.63
C HIS A 128 8.60 16.67 -1.18
N LYS A 129 7.60 17.22 -0.51
CA LYS A 129 7.63 18.59 0.05
C LYS A 129 8.68 18.76 1.15
N VAL A 130 8.90 17.75 1.97
CA VAL A 130 9.97 17.77 2.99
C VAL A 130 11.35 17.93 2.34
N GLY A 131 11.52 17.51 1.07
CA GLY A 131 12.61 17.95 0.19
C GLY A 131 14.02 17.54 0.58
N GLN A 132 14.18 16.50 1.40
CA GLN A 132 15.49 16.07 1.87
C GLN A 132 16.11 15.03 0.93
N GLN A 133 17.36 15.22 0.53
CA GLN A 133 18.12 14.20 -0.22
C GLN A 133 18.26 12.89 0.56
N LYS A 134 18.26 12.96 1.89
CA LYS A 134 18.30 11.81 2.78
C LYS A 134 17.08 11.87 3.71
N LEU A 135 16.26 10.85 3.62
CA LEU A 135 15.09 10.70 4.49
C LEU A 135 15.52 10.57 5.96
N THR A 136 14.93 11.38 6.84
CA THR A 136 15.13 11.31 8.28
C THR A 136 13.84 10.88 8.98
N PRO A 137 13.91 10.29 10.19
CA PRO A 137 12.71 9.95 10.94
C PRO A 137 11.80 11.16 11.18
N GLU A 138 12.36 12.33 11.45
CA GLU A 138 11.63 13.58 11.68
C GLU A 138 10.85 13.99 10.42
N GLY A 139 11.48 13.90 9.25
CA GLY A 139 10.82 14.17 7.96
C GLY A 139 9.68 13.20 7.67
N VAL A 140 9.84 11.92 8.02
CA VAL A 140 8.76 10.93 7.90
C VAL A 140 7.60 11.29 8.84
N PHE A 141 7.88 11.63 10.10
CA PHE A 141 6.84 12.02 11.06
C PHE A 141 6.11 13.31 10.66
N GLU A 142 6.82 14.26 10.09
CA GLU A 142 6.21 15.48 9.54
C GLU A 142 5.26 15.15 8.38
N ALA A 143 5.71 14.34 7.42
CA ALA A 143 4.87 13.91 6.30
C ALA A 143 3.64 13.14 6.78
N VAL A 144 3.78 12.20 7.73
CA VAL A 144 2.66 11.47 8.32
C VAL A 144 1.67 12.41 9.01
N ARG A 145 2.15 13.40 9.77
CA ARG A 145 1.28 14.41 10.39
C ARG A 145 0.47 15.17 9.34
N ASN A 146 1.11 15.54 8.24
CA ASN A 146 0.44 16.25 7.15
C ASN A 146 -0.60 15.38 6.45
N VAL A 147 -0.33 14.07 6.26
CA VAL A 147 -1.34 13.11 5.79
C VAL A 147 -2.57 13.11 6.69
N HIS A 148 -2.36 13.00 8.02
CA HIS A 148 -3.48 13.02 8.99
C HIS A 148 -4.27 14.34 8.99
N ASN A 149 -3.63 15.46 8.70
CA ASN A 149 -4.30 16.76 8.61
C ASN A 149 -5.14 16.91 7.33
N ARG A 150 -4.79 16.19 6.27
CA ARG A 150 -5.46 16.26 4.95
C ARG A 150 -6.53 15.20 4.77
N CYS A 151 -6.24 13.97 5.21
CA CYS A 151 -7.15 12.83 5.07
C CYS A 151 -8.28 12.91 6.10
N ARG A 152 -9.51 12.69 5.66
CA ARG A 152 -10.70 12.62 6.51
C ARG A 152 -11.32 11.23 6.40
N GLY A 153 -11.73 10.67 7.54
CA GLY A 153 -12.29 9.33 7.63
C GLY A 153 -11.58 8.49 8.69
N ALA A 154 -11.74 7.17 8.60
CA ALA A 154 -11.15 6.20 9.54
C ALA A 154 -10.47 5.07 8.77
#